data_358fbd963cd64c62a3e5f1c9358b9cac
#
_entry.id   358fbd963cd64c62a3e5f1c9358b9cac
#
_cell.length_a   1.000
_cell.length_b   1.000
_cell.length_c   1.000
_cell.angle_alpha   90.00
_cell.angle_beta   90.00
_cell.angle_gamma   90.00
#
_symmetry.space_group_name_H-M   'P 1'
#
loop_
_entity.id
_entity.type
_entity.pdbx_description
1 polymer ?
#
loop_
_entity_poly.entity_id
_entity_poly.type
_entity_poly.pdbx_seq_one_letter_code
_entity_poly.pdbx_strand_id
1 'polypeptide(L)'
;MPSKYESQLFAMQLDPHKFISEGLTYDDVLLIPAYSDVLPRDVDTSSYFTKKIRLNVPIVSAAMDTVTESGLAIAVARAGGIGMLHKNMSITQQADEVRKVKRSESGMIQDPITLNESAVVADAFVIMRDCKIGGI
;
A
#
# COMPACT_ATOMS: atom_id res chain seq x y z
N MET A 1 -39.01 -19.74 0.47
CA MET A 1 -39.02 -19.90 -0.99
C MET A 1 -37.56 -19.82 -1.45
N PRO A 2 -37.07 -20.79 -2.22
CA PRO A 2 -35.72 -20.71 -2.77
C PRO A 2 -35.57 -19.46 -3.66
N SER A 3 -34.42 -18.81 -3.61
CA SER A 3 -34.17 -17.65 -4.42
C SER A 3 -34.16 -18.02 -5.92
N LYS A 4 -34.44 -17.06 -6.80
CA LYS A 4 -34.42 -17.28 -8.25
C LYS A 4 -33.07 -17.84 -8.72
N TYR A 5 -32.02 -17.59 -8.00
CA TYR A 5 -30.66 -18.05 -8.27
C TYR A 5 -30.43 -19.52 -7.84
N GLU A 6 -31.03 -19.97 -6.76
CA GLU A 6 -30.96 -21.39 -6.35
C GLU A 6 -31.60 -22.31 -7.38
N SER A 7 -32.72 -21.85 -8.01
CA SER A 7 -33.37 -22.60 -9.07
C SER A 7 -32.53 -22.68 -10.36
N GLN A 8 -31.75 -21.66 -10.67
CA GLN A 8 -30.84 -21.63 -11.83
C GLN A 8 -29.57 -22.46 -11.60
N LEU A 9 -29.01 -22.45 -10.39
CA LEU A 9 -27.86 -23.26 -10.01
C LEU A 9 -28.18 -24.76 -10.09
N PHE A 10 -29.37 -25.16 -9.68
CA PHE A 10 -29.84 -26.55 -9.78
C PHE A 10 -29.97 -27.02 -11.25
N ALA A 11 -30.34 -26.12 -12.17
CA ALA A 11 -30.47 -26.45 -13.59
C ALA A 11 -29.10 -26.62 -14.30
N MET A 12 -27.99 -26.12 -13.73
CA MET A 12 -26.66 -26.18 -14.34
C MET A 12 -25.81 -27.37 -13.86
N GLN A 13 -26.33 -28.30 -13.04
CA GLN A 13 -25.56 -29.41 -12.47
C GLN A 13 -24.20 -29.00 -11.83
N LEU A 14 -24.14 -27.80 -11.27
CA LEU A 14 -22.94 -27.32 -10.59
C LEU A 14 -22.79 -28.07 -9.26
N ASP A 15 -21.54 -28.42 -8.94
CA ASP A 15 -21.21 -29.03 -7.66
C ASP A 15 -21.59 -28.08 -6.50
N PRO A 16 -22.56 -28.44 -5.65
CA PRO A 16 -23.03 -27.59 -4.56
C PRO A 16 -21.92 -27.27 -3.55
N HIS A 17 -20.85 -28.08 -3.51
CA HIS A 17 -19.70 -27.83 -2.62
C HIS A 17 -18.78 -26.70 -3.11
N LYS A 18 -18.94 -26.24 -4.36
CA LYS A 18 -18.21 -25.06 -4.88
C LYS A 18 -18.79 -23.72 -4.41
N PHE A 19 -20.03 -23.73 -3.94
CA PHE A 19 -20.75 -22.52 -3.52
C PHE A 19 -21.02 -22.60 -2.00
N ILE A 20 -20.18 -21.94 -1.21
CA ILE A 20 -20.25 -22.00 0.25
C ILE A 20 -21.28 -20.98 0.77
N SER A 21 -21.37 -19.81 0.13
CA SER A 21 -22.27 -18.74 0.51
C SER A 21 -22.41 -17.70 -0.62
N GLU A 22 -23.38 -16.81 -0.49
CA GLU A 22 -23.48 -15.60 -1.31
C GLU A 22 -22.38 -14.63 -0.90
N GLY A 23 -21.61 -14.10 -1.89
CA GLY A 23 -20.61 -13.07 -1.70
C GLY A 23 -21.08 -11.78 -2.36
N LEU A 24 -21.13 -10.69 -1.59
CA LEU A 24 -21.49 -9.37 -2.09
C LEU A 24 -20.24 -8.59 -2.48
N THR A 25 -20.31 -7.84 -3.58
CA THR A 25 -19.32 -6.85 -3.96
C THR A 25 -19.79 -5.44 -3.61
N TYR A 26 -18.91 -4.45 -3.71
CA TYR A 26 -19.31 -3.05 -3.49
C TYR A 26 -20.32 -2.56 -4.54
N ASP A 27 -20.37 -3.17 -5.72
CA ASP A 27 -21.36 -2.85 -6.76
C ASP A 27 -22.76 -3.38 -6.43
N ASP A 28 -22.86 -4.36 -5.52
CA ASP A 28 -24.12 -4.99 -5.12
C ASP A 28 -24.76 -4.29 -3.91
N VAL A 29 -24.04 -3.40 -3.22
CA VAL A 29 -24.49 -2.82 -1.95
C VAL A 29 -24.40 -1.29 -1.94
N LEU A 30 -25.31 -0.66 -1.21
CA LEU A 30 -25.29 0.76 -0.89
C LEU A 30 -25.29 0.97 0.61
N LEU A 31 -24.48 1.93 1.09
CA LEU A 31 -24.55 2.35 2.47
C LEU A 31 -25.82 3.17 2.70
N ILE A 32 -26.63 2.74 3.67
CA ILE A 32 -27.81 3.50 4.06
C ILE A 32 -27.34 4.71 4.87
N PRO A 33 -27.73 5.95 4.49
CA PRO A 33 -27.42 7.14 5.25
C PRO A 33 -27.96 7.04 6.68
N ALA A 34 -27.13 7.42 7.65
CA ALA A 34 -27.49 7.49 9.05
C ALA A 34 -27.33 8.93 9.59
N TYR A 35 -27.99 9.23 10.69
CA TYR A 35 -27.79 10.50 11.38
C TYR A 35 -26.34 10.60 11.87
N SER A 36 -25.72 11.78 11.68
CA SER A 36 -24.42 12.12 12.22
C SER A 36 -24.42 13.57 12.71
N ASP A 37 -23.85 13.81 13.87
CA ASP A 37 -23.58 15.12 14.45
C ASP A 37 -22.11 15.55 14.32
N VAL A 38 -21.30 14.71 13.66
CA VAL A 38 -19.88 14.97 13.42
C VAL A 38 -19.70 15.72 12.12
N LEU A 39 -19.02 16.87 12.18
CA LEU A 39 -18.67 17.62 10.97
C LEU A 39 -17.55 16.91 10.18
N PRO A 40 -17.52 17.00 8.84
CA PRO A 40 -16.50 16.34 8.03
C PRO A 40 -15.05 16.65 8.43
N ARG A 41 -14.79 17.88 8.88
CA ARG A 41 -13.45 18.31 9.36
C ARG A 41 -13.03 17.69 10.70
N ASP A 42 -14.00 17.20 11.48
CA ASP A 42 -13.80 16.68 12.84
C ASP A 42 -13.78 15.13 12.84
N VAL A 43 -13.88 14.52 11.66
CA VAL A 43 -13.88 13.05 11.50
C VAL A 43 -12.47 12.50 11.72
N ASP A 44 -12.31 11.56 12.66
CA ASP A 44 -11.13 10.73 12.79
C ASP A 44 -11.26 9.50 11.85
N THR A 45 -10.48 9.46 10.78
CA THR A 45 -10.44 8.36 9.83
C THR A 45 -9.39 7.31 10.19
N SER A 46 -8.64 7.48 11.27
CA SER A 46 -7.58 6.57 11.65
C SER A 46 -8.12 5.16 11.95
N SER A 47 -7.33 4.16 11.61
CA SER A 47 -7.68 2.75 11.79
C SER A 47 -6.46 1.89 12.05
N TYR A 48 -6.67 0.68 12.56
CA TYR A 48 -5.60 -0.29 12.71
C TYR A 48 -5.52 -1.21 11.48
N PHE A 49 -4.38 -1.18 10.79
CA PHE A 49 -4.06 -2.14 9.74
C PHE A 49 -3.67 -3.50 10.32
N THR A 50 -2.93 -3.47 11.40
CA THR A 50 -2.59 -4.66 12.20
C THR A 50 -2.67 -4.30 13.68
N LYS A 51 -2.50 -5.29 14.57
CA LYS A 51 -2.48 -5.06 16.03
C LYS A 51 -1.46 -3.99 16.48
N LYS A 52 -0.42 -3.71 15.66
CA LYS A 52 0.69 -2.80 16.00
C LYS A 52 0.82 -1.61 15.04
N ILE A 53 0.14 -1.63 13.89
CA ILE A 53 0.26 -0.57 12.88
C ILE A 53 -1.07 0.17 12.81
N ARG A 54 -1.04 1.44 13.18
CA ARG A 54 -2.15 2.38 13.03
C ARG A 54 -1.90 3.23 11.78
N LEU A 55 -2.94 3.46 11.00
CA LEU A 55 -2.93 4.36 9.86
C LEU A 55 -3.75 5.61 10.19
N ASN A 56 -3.29 6.76 9.76
CA ASN A 56 -4.06 8.02 9.88
C ASN A 56 -5.18 8.07 8.84
N VAL A 57 -4.92 7.51 7.66
CA VAL A 57 -5.91 7.32 6.59
C VAL A 57 -5.95 5.83 6.25
N PRO A 58 -7.12 5.17 6.29
CA PRO A 58 -7.23 3.71 6.14
C PRO A 58 -7.13 3.28 4.67
N ILE A 59 -6.08 3.73 3.99
CA ILE A 59 -5.80 3.39 2.59
C ILE A 59 -4.51 2.56 2.53
N VAL A 60 -4.61 1.42 1.88
CA VAL A 60 -3.50 0.48 1.66
C VAL A 60 -3.39 0.22 0.18
N SER A 61 -2.22 0.45 -0.44
CA SER A 61 -2.04 0.11 -1.84
C SER A 61 -1.85 -1.40 -2.02
N ALA A 62 -2.35 -1.93 -3.12
CA ALA A 62 -2.24 -3.35 -3.44
C ALA A 62 -0.80 -3.72 -3.80
N ALA A 63 -0.35 -4.91 -3.37
CA ALA A 63 0.96 -5.47 -3.69
C ALA A 63 0.97 -6.05 -5.12
N MET A 64 0.76 -5.19 -6.11
CA MET A 64 0.70 -5.54 -7.52
C MET A 64 1.93 -5.04 -8.25
N ASP A 65 2.46 -5.88 -9.15
CA ASP A 65 3.55 -5.52 -10.05
C ASP A 65 3.19 -4.28 -10.87
N THR A 66 4.15 -3.41 -11.10
CA THR A 66 4.00 -2.12 -11.81
C THR A 66 3.00 -1.13 -11.17
N VAL A 67 2.38 -1.48 -10.05
CA VAL A 67 1.45 -0.61 -9.30
C VAL A 67 2.13 -0.07 -8.05
N THR A 68 2.54 -0.94 -7.11
CA THR A 68 3.14 -0.49 -5.85
C THR A 68 4.62 -0.82 -5.80
N GLU A 69 5.41 0.11 -6.25
CA GLU A 69 6.85 0.23 -6.02
C GLU A 69 7.12 1.37 -5.02
N SER A 70 8.40 1.70 -4.76
CA SER A 70 8.77 2.73 -3.79
C SER A 70 8.09 4.07 -4.03
N GLY A 71 7.89 4.47 -5.29
CA GLY A 71 7.25 5.75 -5.63
C GLY A 71 5.83 5.87 -5.09
N LEU A 72 4.95 4.91 -5.40
CA LEU A 72 3.58 4.90 -4.88
C LEU A 72 3.56 4.65 -3.37
N ALA A 73 4.40 3.75 -2.85
CA ALA A 73 4.48 3.48 -1.42
C ALA A 73 4.81 4.75 -0.61
N ILE A 74 5.76 5.57 -1.08
CA ILE A 74 6.10 6.85 -0.48
C ILE A 74 4.91 7.84 -0.54
N ALA A 75 4.24 7.93 -1.69
CA ALA A 75 3.12 8.84 -1.85
C ALA A 75 1.95 8.47 -0.91
N VAL A 76 1.59 7.19 -0.82
CA VAL A 76 0.54 6.70 0.07
C VAL A 76 0.92 6.91 1.54
N ALA A 77 2.17 6.63 1.92
CA ALA A 77 2.65 6.83 3.29
C ALA A 77 2.57 8.31 3.71
N ARG A 78 3.00 9.24 2.84
CA ARG A 78 2.89 10.69 3.08
C ARG A 78 1.45 11.16 3.23
N ALA A 79 0.50 10.50 2.60
CA ALA A 79 -0.93 10.76 2.74
C ALA A 79 -1.54 10.15 4.01
N GLY A 80 -0.77 9.39 4.81
CA GLY A 80 -1.24 8.77 6.06
C GLY A 80 -1.68 7.32 5.95
N GLY A 81 -1.56 6.72 4.76
CA GLY A 81 -1.81 5.30 4.48
C GLY A 81 -0.54 4.44 4.55
N ILE A 82 -0.56 3.28 3.89
CA ILE A 82 0.60 2.39 3.79
C ILE A 82 0.70 1.76 2.40
N GLY A 83 1.91 1.70 1.85
CA GLY A 83 2.20 1.00 0.60
C GLY A 83 2.64 -0.44 0.84
N MET A 84 2.08 -1.36 0.05
CA MET A 84 2.47 -2.78 0.07
C MET A 84 3.28 -3.10 -1.19
N LEU A 85 4.59 -3.26 -1.02
CA LEU A 85 5.48 -3.61 -2.14
C LEU A 85 5.19 -5.03 -2.64
N HIS A 86 5.17 -5.20 -3.95
CA HIS A 86 4.94 -6.51 -4.57
C HIS A 86 6.19 -7.40 -4.48
N LYS A 87 5.99 -8.72 -4.72
CA LYS A 87 7.06 -9.73 -4.64
C LYS A 87 7.68 -10.11 -5.99
N ASN A 88 7.18 -9.57 -7.11
CA ASN A 88 7.68 -9.92 -8.44
C ASN A 88 9.00 -9.20 -8.77
N MET A 89 10.00 -9.42 -7.93
CA MET A 89 11.36 -8.89 -8.06
C MET A 89 12.32 -9.76 -7.25
N SER A 90 13.61 -9.63 -7.46
CA SER A 90 14.60 -10.32 -6.65
C SER A 90 14.60 -9.81 -5.20
N ILE A 91 15.11 -10.62 -4.28
CA ILE A 91 15.22 -10.25 -2.85
C ILE A 91 16.00 -8.93 -2.70
N THR A 92 17.09 -8.77 -3.45
CA THR A 92 17.91 -7.55 -3.42
C THR A 92 17.12 -6.34 -3.90
N GLN A 93 16.42 -6.45 -5.03
CA GLN A 93 15.58 -5.38 -5.56
C GLN A 93 14.47 -4.97 -4.57
N GLN A 94 13.78 -5.95 -3.96
CA GLN A 94 12.74 -5.65 -2.98
C GLN A 94 13.32 -4.95 -1.74
N ALA A 95 14.47 -5.38 -1.27
CA ALA A 95 15.17 -4.73 -0.17
C ALA A 95 15.56 -3.28 -0.51
N ASP A 96 15.98 -3.03 -1.76
CA ASP A 96 16.31 -1.68 -2.23
C ASP A 96 15.06 -0.79 -2.30
N GLU A 97 13.93 -1.31 -2.77
CA GLU A 97 12.66 -0.59 -2.76
C GLU A 97 12.23 -0.22 -1.33
N VAL A 98 12.34 -1.15 -0.37
CA VAL A 98 12.07 -0.88 1.05
C VAL A 98 13.01 0.22 1.58
N ARG A 99 14.32 0.16 1.27
CA ARG A 99 15.27 1.19 1.71
C ARG A 99 14.91 2.58 1.17
N LYS A 100 14.48 2.68 -0.11
CA LYS A 100 14.02 3.95 -0.69
C LYS A 100 12.84 4.53 0.08
N VAL A 101 11.83 3.69 0.40
CA VAL A 101 10.67 4.12 1.19
C VAL A 101 11.10 4.60 2.57
N LYS A 102 11.91 3.80 3.29
CA LYS A 102 12.35 4.15 4.64
C LYS A 102 13.22 5.41 4.69
N ARG A 103 14.08 5.62 3.69
CA ARG A 103 14.86 6.87 3.58
C ARG A 103 14.00 8.10 3.35
N SER A 104 12.88 7.96 2.64
CA SER A 104 12.00 9.10 2.37
C SER A 104 11.22 9.59 3.59
N GLU A 105 11.04 8.74 4.61
CA GLU A 105 10.26 9.02 5.82
C GLU A 105 11.12 9.49 7.00
N SER A 106 12.40 9.13 7.02
CA SER A 106 13.26 9.46 8.15
C SER A 106 14.04 10.74 7.89
N GLY A 107 13.88 11.73 8.73
CA GLY A 107 14.80 12.88 8.82
C GLY A 107 16.20 12.46 9.29
N MET A 108 16.39 11.22 9.72
CA MET A 108 17.67 10.61 10.07
C MET A 108 17.97 9.48 9.10
N ILE A 109 19.01 9.63 8.32
CA ILE A 109 19.48 8.61 7.37
C ILE A 109 20.22 7.53 8.18
N GLN A 110 19.59 6.35 8.34
CA GLN A 110 20.18 5.24 9.12
C GLN A 110 21.36 4.54 8.42
N ASP A 111 21.54 4.76 7.12
CA ASP A 111 22.64 4.18 6.34
C ASP A 111 23.05 5.24 5.29
N PRO A 112 23.83 6.25 5.72
CA PRO A 112 24.22 7.34 4.84
C PRO A 112 25.16 6.83 3.76
N ILE A 113 24.96 7.33 2.55
CA ILE A 113 25.97 7.18 1.50
C ILE A 113 27.09 8.15 1.82
N THR A 114 28.28 7.62 2.05
CA THR A 114 29.46 8.39 2.43
C THR A 114 30.52 8.32 1.34
N LEU A 115 31.38 9.32 1.31
CA LEU A 115 32.58 9.37 0.49
C LEU A 115 33.81 9.24 1.37
N ASN A 116 34.88 8.68 0.79
CA ASN A 116 36.18 8.68 1.42
C ASN A 116 36.77 10.09 1.43
N GLU A 117 37.60 10.44 2.42
CA GLU A 117 38.27 11.72 2.52
C GLU A 117 39.15 12.06 1.29
N SER A 118 39.58 11.04 0.55
CA SER A 118 40.34 11.20 -0.70
C SER A 118 39.50 11.43 -1.95
N ALA A 119 38.15 11.38 -1.85
CA ALA A 119 37.26 11.57 -2.99
C ALA A 119 37.21 13.05 -3.40
N VAL A 120 37.02 13.29 -4.68
CA VAL A 120 36.87 14.64 -5.21
C VAL A 120 35.40 15.02 -5.37
N VAL A 121 35.09 16.29 -5.44
CA VAL A 121 33.72 16.80 -5.58
C VAL A 121 32.99 16.21 -6.79
N ALA A 122 33.71 15.87 -7.86
CA ALA A 122 33.15 15.23 -9.04
C ALA A 122 32.54 13.84 -8.69
N ASP A 123 33.19 13.06 -7.81
CA ASP A 123 32.70 11.76 -7.37
C ASP A 123 31.39 11.92 -6.57
N ALA A 124 31.31 12.97 -5.75
CA ALA A 124 30.11 13.30 -5.02
C ALA A 124 28.92 13.55 -5.97
N PHE A 125 29.10 14.34 -7.02
CA PHE A 125 28.06 14.60 -8.01
C PHE A 125 27.60 13.34 -8.76
N VAL A 126 28.53 12.45 -9.09
CA VAL A 126 28.20 11.16 -9.73
C VAL A 126 27.31 10.33 -8.81
N ILE A 127 27.71 10.15 -7.56
CA ILE A 127 26.96 9.37 -6.58
C ILE A 127 25.60 10.00 -6.27
N MET A 128 25.54 11.31 -6.08
CA MET A 128 24.28 12.03 -5.84
C MET A 128 23.30 11.83 -7.01
N ARG A 129 23.79 11.91 -8.26
CA ARG A 129 22.98 11.67 -9.45
C ARG A 129 22.49 10.22 -9.54
N ASP A 130 23.40 9.25 -9.37
CA ASP A 130 23.11 7.83 -9.53
C ASP A 130 22.20 7.30 -8.41
N CYS A 131 22.38 7.80 -7.19
CA CYS A 131 21.55 7.46 -6.02
C CYS A 131 20.32 8.36 -5.87
N LYS A 132 20.17 9.42 -6.69
CA LYS A 132 19.08 10.42 -6.63
C LYS A 132 18.93 11.05 -5.24
N ILE A 133 20.04 11.45 -4.62
CA ILE A 133 20.09 12.06 -3.29
C ILE A 133 20.56 13.51 -3.39
N GLY A 134 20.09 14.36 -2.48
CA GLY A 134 20.41 15.79 -2.46
C GLY A 134 21.66 16.18 -1.67
N GLY A 135 22.36 15.22 -1.07
CA GLY A 135 23.59 15.43 -0.29
C GLY A 135 24.25 14.11 0.12
N ILE A 136 25.52 14.20 0.47
CA ILE A 136 26.35 13.11 0.98
C ILE A 136 26.95 13.56 2.31
#